data_762c7573608bae8d8ea00f6fc8e69a6f
#
_entry.id   762c7573608bae8d8ea00f6fc8e69a6f
#
_cell.length_a   1.000
_cell.length_b   1.000
_cell.length_c   1.000
_cell.angle_alpha   90.00
_cell.angle_beta   90.00
_cell.angle_gamma   90.00
#
_symmetry.space_group_name_H-M   'P 1'
#
loop_
_entity.id
_entity.type
_entity.pdbx_description
1 polymer ?
#
loop_
_entity_poly.entity_id
_entity_poly.type
_entity_poly.pdbx_seq_one_letter_code
_entity_poly.pdbx_strand_id
1 'polypeptide(L)'
;CKVNQYETQAMEQLLVQTVVTGCTMMINRSLARLACRPVGEGDMLMHDWWLALIAAAMGRAVFLDRATIDYRQHGGNVVGAKDPRSAGYVLQKLKGGAVRRSLVDTARQAGAFLSCYRQELTPDQQALLADYAAAPEKGKLARLTLYRRRGLWKHGLNRRIGQILWW
;
A
#
# COMPACT_ATOMS: atom_id res chain seq x y z
N CYS A 1 -10.90 -11.67 9.08
CA CYS A 1 -11.46 -10.54 8.36
C CYS A 1 -11.38 -10.85 6.86
N LYS A 2 -12.51 -11.18 6.23
CA LYS A 2 -12.53 -11.41 4.79
C LYS A 2 -12.42 -10.02 4.12
N VAL A 3 -11.21 -9.63 3.75
CA VAL A 3 -11.02 -8.52 2.82
C VAL A 3 -11.44 -9.04 1.45
N ASN A 4 -12.25 -8.29 0.72
CA ASN A 4 -12.56 -8.66 -0.65
C ASN A 4 -11.28 -8.45 -1.49
N GLN A 5 -10.53 -9.52 -1.66
CA GLN A 5 -9.16 -9.50 -2.18
C GLN A 5 -9.10 -9.25 -3.70
N TYR A 6 -10.25 -9.37 -4.37
CA TYR A 6 -10.36 -9.06 -5.80
C TYR A 6 -10.30 -7.57 -6.10
N GLU A 7 -10.80 -6.73 -5.19
CA GLU A 7 -10.78 -5.27 -5.35
C GLU A 7 -9.44 -4.64 -4.97
N THR A 8 -8.56 -5.38 -4.30
CA THR A 8 -7.29 -4.85 -3.76
C THR A 8 -6.10 -5.03 -4.69
N GLN A 9 -6.31 -5.54 -5.89
CA GLN A 9 -5.25 -5.73 -6.88
C GLN A 9 -5.08 -4.53 -7.82
N ALA A 10 -5.97 -3.56 -7.75
CA ALA A 10 -5.82 -2.31 -8.48
C ALA A 10 -4.67 -1.49 -7.91
N MET A 11 -3.90 -0.87 -8.78
CA MET A 11 -2.74 -0.06 -8.41
C MET A 11 -3.10 1.05 -7.41
N GLU A 12 -4.25 1.70 -7.58
CA GLU A 12 -4.77 2.75 -6.71
C GLU A 12 -4.94 2.28 -5.26
N GLN A 13 -5.43 1.06 -5.09
CA GLN A 13 -5.61 0.45 -3.79
C GLN A 13 -4.27 0.08 -3.15
N LEU A 14 -3.35 -0.48 -3.94
CA LEU A 14 -2.02 -0.84 -3.49
C LEU A 14 -1.15 0.38 -3.17
N LEU A 15 -1.41 1.56 -3.73
CA LEU A 15 -0.71 2.78 -3.34
C LEU A 15 -1.00 3.19 -1.89
N VAL A 16 -2.21 2.99 -1.41
CA VAL A 16 -2.62 3.42 -0.07
C VAL A 16 -2.58 2.33 0.98
N GLN A 17 -2.61 1.06 0.57
CA GLN A 17 -2.67 -0.09 1.49
C GLN A 17 -2.28 -1.38 0.79
N THR A 18 -1.46 -2.21 1.43
CA THR A 18 -1.26 -3.60 0.99
C THR A 18 -2.18 -4.57 1.71
N VAL A 19 -2.51 -5.67 1.05
CA VAL A 19 -3.16 -6.85 1.62
C VAL A 19 -2.33 -8.11 1.35
N VAL A 20 -1.21 -7.95 0.67
CA VAL A 20 -0.30 -9.04 0.32
C VAL A 20 0.63 -9.31 1.49
N THR A 21 0.94 -10.58 1.72
CA THR A 21 1.87 -11.03 2.75
C THR A 21 2.97 -11.87 2.08
N GLY A 22 4.22 -11.50 2.30
CA GLY A 22 5.37 -12.06 1.59
C GLY A 22 5.48 -13.59 1.63
N CYS A 23 5.19 -14.20 2.78
CA CYS A 23 5.23 -15.66 2.94
C CYS A 23 4.13 -16.41 2.16
N THR A 24 3.12 -15.71 1.63
CA THR A 24 2.04 -16.29 0.81
C THR A 24 2.16 -15.92 -0.68
N MET A 25 3.25 -15.24 -1.06
CA MET A 25 3.49 -14.81 -2.42
C MET A 25 4.22 -15.87 -3.24
N MET A 26 3.81 -16.02 -4.51
CA MET A 26 4.58 -16.68 -5.53
C MET A 26 4.75 -15.71 -6.71
N ILE A 27 5.97 -15.56 -7.18
CA ILE A 27 6.32 -14.65 -8.29
C ILE A 27 6.96 -15.42 -9.43
N ASN A 28 6.76 -14.96 -10.64
CA ASN A 28 7.44 -15.51 -11.81
C ASN A 28 8.79 -14.83 -12.07
N ARG A 29 9.57 -15.40 -12.99
CA ARG A 29 10.90 -14.89 -13.33
C ARG A 29 10.87 -13.45 -13.86
N SER A 30 9.83 -13.07 -14.61
CA SER A 30 9.71 -11.72 -15.17
C SER A 30 9.56 -10.67 -14.07
N LEU A 31 8.69 -10.92 -13.10
CA LEU A 31 8.53 -10.05 -11.95
C LEU A 31 9.80 -9.99 -11.09
N ALA A 32 10.46 -11.15 -10.88
CA ALA A 32 11.72 -11.20 -10.13
C ALA A 32 12.81 -10.32 -10.78
N ARG A 33 12.93 -10.34 -12.12
CA ARG A 33 13.87 -9.48 -12.85
C ARG A 33 13.59 -8.00 -12.67
N LEU A 34 12.32 -7.60 -12.73
CA LEU A 34 11.92 -6.21 -12.48
C LEU A 34 12.23 -5.78 -11.04
N ALA A 35 12.04 -6.69 -10.09
CA ALA A 35 12.27 -6.43 -8.67
C ALA A 35 13.76 -6.29 -8.29
N CYS A 36 14.69 -6.75 -9.12
CA CYS A 36 16.12 -6.63 -8.88
C CYS A 36 16.69 -5.21 -9.14
N ARG A 37 15.87 -4.24 -9.51
CA ARG A 37 16.33 -2.86 -9.68
C ARG A 37 16.72 -2.24 -8.34
N PRO A 38 17.78 -1.44 -8.30
CA PRO A 38 18.16 -0.74 -7.08
C PRO A 38 17.08 0.25 -6.68
N VAL A 39 16.75 0.28 -5.41
CA VAL A 39 15.80 1.20 -4.77
C VAL A 39 16.53 1.90 -3.65
N GLY A 40 16.29 3.21 -3.45
CA GLY A 40 16.90 3.98 -2.39
C GLY A 40 16.55 3.42 -1.01
N GLU A 41 17.47 3.62 -0.05
CA GLU A 41 17.24 3.18 1.32
C GLU A 41 16.02 3.91 1.91
N GLY A 42 15.08 3.14 2.48
CA GLY A 42 13.83 3.66 3.05
C GLY A 42 12.74 4.02 2.05
N ASP A 43 12.97 3.88 0.75
CA ASP A 43 11.98 4.15 -0.29
C ASP A 43 11.01 2.99 -0.51
N MET A 44 11.42 1.79 -0.15
CA MET A 44 10.59 0.59 -0.16
C MET A 44 10.12 0.29 1.28
N LEU A 45 8.83 0.36 1.54
CA LEU A 45 8.27 0.10 2.86
C LEU A 45 8.33 -1.38 3.25
N MET A 46 7.93 -2.24 2.32
CA MET A 46 7.92 -3.70 2.46
C MET A 46 8.14 -4.34 1.09
N HIS A 47 8.97 -5.38 1.03
CA HIS A 47 9.30 -6.07 -0.21
C HIS A 47 8.07 -6.70 -0.89
N ASP A 48 7.15 -7.28 -0.14
CA ASP A 48 5.92 -7.88 -0.63
C ASP A 48 4.97 -6.83 -1.21
N TRP A 49 4.88 -5.67 -0.57
CA TRP A 49 4.11 -4.55 -1.08
C TRP A 49 4.69 -4.00 -2.39
N TRP A 50 6.02 -3.88 -2.47
CA TRP A 50 6.70 -3.44 -3.68
C TRP A 50 6.48 -4.39 -4.85
N LEU A 51 6.59 -5.70 -4.61
CA LEU A 51 6.32 -6.73 -5.60
C LEU A 51 4.86 -6.70 -6.08
N ALA A 52 3.91 -6.45 -5.18
CA ALA A 52 2.51 -6.29 -5.53
C ALA A 52 2.27 -5.05 -6.43
N LEU A 53 2.95 -3.93 -6.15
CA LEU A 53 2.89 -2.73 -7.00
C LEU A 53 3.45 -3.01 -8.40
N ILE A 54 4.59 -3.72 -8.52
CA ILE A 54 5.15 -4.12 -9.83
C ILE A 54 4.14 -4.99 -10.58
N ALA A 55 3.54 -5.97 -9.92
CA ALA A 55 2.56 -6.86 -10.54
C ALA A 55 1.31 -6.11 -11.00
N ALA A 56 0.82 -5.15 -10.23
CA ALA A 56 -0.35 -4.35 -10.58
C ALA A 56 -0.07 -3.35 -11.72
N ALA A 57 1.15 -2.81 -11.78
CA ALA A 57 1.52 -1.83 -12.79
C ALA A 57 1.86 -2.45 -14.16
N MET A 58 2.57 -3.58 -14.17
CA MET A 58 3.19 -4.14 -15.37
C MET A 58 2.77 -5.58 -15.69
N GLY A 59 1.86 -6.15 -14.90
CA GLY A 59 1.47 -7.54 -15.06
C GLY A 59 0.09 -7.81 -14.51
N ARG A 60 -0.01 -8.91 -13.77
CA ARG A 60 -1.26 -9.34 -13.13
C ARG A 60 -0.96 -10.05 -11.81
N ALA A 61 -1.67 -9.68 -10.76
CA ALA A 61 -1.75 -10.46 -9.55
C ALA A 61 -3.00 -11.37 -9.59
N VAL A 62 -2.87 -12.61 -9.15
CA VAL A 62 -3.97 -13.57 -9.04
C VAL A 62 -4.10 -13.98 -7.59
N PHE A 63 -5.28 -13.83 -7.04
CA PHE A 63 -5.58 -14.33 -5.72
C PHE A 63 -5.99 -15.81 -5.79
N LEU A 64 -5.34 -16.63 -4.96
CA LEU A 64 -5.69 -18.02 -4.78
C LEU A 64 -6.51 -18.19 -3.48
N ASP A 65 -7.80 -18.46 -3.59
CA ASP A 65 -8.69 -18.65 -2.43
C ASP A 65 -8.51 -20.06 -1.81
N ARG A 66 -7.29 -20.32 -1.37
CA ARG A 66 -6.89 -21.55 -0.71
C ARG A 66 -5.87 -21.27 0.38
N ALA A 67 -6.10 -21.78 1.58
CA ALA A 67 -5.08 -21.77 2.63
C ALA A 67 -3.91 -22.68 2.24
N THR A 68 -2.73 -22.10 2.07
CA THR A 68 -1.51 -22.80 1.63
C THR A 68 -0.46 -22.91 2.72
N ILE A 69 -0.61 -22.16 3.83
CA ILE A 69 0.32 -22.17 4.96
C ILE A 69 -0.43 -22.05 6.28
N ASP A 70 0.14 -22.62 7.32
CA ASP A 70 -0.25 -22.39 8.70
C ASP A 70 0.64 -21.29 9.30
N TYR A 71 0.05 -20.12 9.54
CA TYR A 71 0.79 -18.95 10.03
C TYR A 71 0.84 -18.94 11.56
N ARG A 72 1.97 -19.37 12.13
CA ARG A 72 2.19 -19.33 13.57
C ARG A 72 2.41 -17.89 14.06
N GLN A 73 1.59 -17.49 15.02
CA GLN A 73 1.69 -16.18 15.66
C GLN A 73 2.47 -16.27 16.98
N HIS A 74 3.43 -15.37 17.17
CA HIS A 74 4.18 -15.20 18.42
C HIS A 74 4.49 -13.72 18.64
N GLY A 75 4.81 -13.33 19.87
CA GLY A 75 5.02 -11.94 20.25
C GLY A 75 6.16 -11.19 19.51
N GLY A 76 7.05 -11.93 18.84
CA GLY A 76 8.15 -11.38 18.03
C GLY A 76 7.81 -11.18 16.54
N ASN A 77 6.58 -11.40 16.11
CA ASN A 77 6.21 -11.15 14.72
C ASN A 77 6.25 -9.65 14.41
N VAL A 78 6.99 -9.24 13.37
CA VAL A 78 7.10 -7.83 12.92
C VAL A 78 5.72 -7.26 12.56
N VAL A 79 4.86 -8.07 11.94
CA VAL A 79 3.47 -7.76 11.63
C VAL A 79 2.59 -8.83 12.29
N GLY A 80 2.38 -8.70 13.60
CA GLY A 80 1.44 -9.54 14.34
C GLY A 80 0.00 -9.08 14.14
N ALA A 81 -0.97 -10.00 14.29
CA ALA A 81 -2.39 -9.63 14.37
C ALA A 81 -2.60 -8.84 15.67
N LYS A 82 -2.57 -7.52 15.56
CA LYS A 82 -2.97 -6.65 16.68
C LYS A 82 -4.49 -6.74 16.80
N ASP A 83 -4.99 -7.01 18.01
CA ASP A 83 -6.43 -6.99 18.27
C ASP A 83 -6.96 -5.55 18.02
N PRO A 84 -7.80 -5.35 16.98
CA PRO A 84 -8.32 -4.04 16.66
C PRO A 84 -9.30 -3.49 17.72
N ARG A 85 -9.70 -4.31 18.69
CA ARG A 85 -10.59 -3.95 19.80
C ARG A 85 -9.84 -3.51 21.06
N SER A 86 -8.52 -3.68 21.09
CA SER A 86 -7.71 -3.22 22.23
C SER A 86 -7.83 -1.70 22.40
N ALA A 87 -8.20 -1.26 23.60
CA ALA A 87 -8.31 0.18 23.95
C ALA A 87 -6.99 0.93 23.68
N GLY A 88 -5.85 0.33 23.92
CA GLY A 88 -4.53 0.90 23.62
C GLY A 88 -4.31 1.11 22.12
N TYR A 89 -4.77 0.19 21.27
CA TYR A 89 -4.68 0.32 19.82
C TYR A 89 -5.56 1.47 19.29
N VAL A 90 -6.77 1.59 19.85
CA VAL A 90 -7.70 2.68 19.49
C VAL A 90 -7.13 4.03 19.92
N LEU A 91 -6.62 4.14 21.15
CA LEU A 91 -6.02 5.36 21.69
C LEU A 91 -4.76 5.80 20.91
N GLN A 92 -3.90 4.85 20.54
CA GLN A 92 -2.73 5.11 19.70
C GLN A 92 -3.12 5.63 18.32
N LYS A 93 -4.22 5.11 17.74
CA LYS A 93 -4.77 5.63 16.47
C LYS A 93 -5.38 7.01 16.59
N LEU A 94 -6.03 7.32 17.72
CA LEU A 94 -6.62 8.64 17.97
C LEU A 94 -5.56 9.76 18.00
N LYS A 95 -4.31 9.47 18.34
CA LYS A 95 -3.21 10.45 18.28
C LYS A 95 -2.78 10.86 16.87
N GLY A 96 -3.32 10.25 15.80
CA GLY A 96 -3.17 10.64 14.38
C GLY A 96 -1.76 10.54 13.79
N GLY A 97 -0.72 10.61 14.58
CA GLY A 97 0.66 10.65 14.11
C GLY A 97 1.11 9.41 13.33
N ALA A 98 0.61 8.23 13.71
CA ALA A 98 0.90 6.98 12.99
C ALA A 98 0.18 6.92 11.63
N VAL A 99 -1.04 7.45 11.55
CA VAL A 99 -1.81 7.52 10.30
C VAL A 99 -1.13 8.47 9.34
N ARG A 100 -0.76 9.67 9.79
CA ARG A 100 -0.05 10.67 8.98
C ARG A 100 1.29 10.12 8.47
N ARG A 101 2.10 9.51 9.34
CA ARG A 101 3.36 8.86 8.91
C ARG A 101 3.12 7.83 7.84
N SER A 102 2.19 6.90 8.06
CA SER A 102 1.87 5.86 7.06
C SER A 102 1.48 6.45 5.69
N LEU A 103 0.80 7.60 5.67
CA LEU A 103 0.40 8.24 4.41
C LEU A 103 1.57 8.96 3.73
N VAL A 104 2.44 9.62 4.49
CA VAL A 104 3.69 10.21 3.97
C VAL A 104 4.62 9.13 3.43
N ASP A 105 4.79 8.03 4.17
CA ASP A 105 5.65 6.93 3.75
C ASP A 105 5.15 6.27 2.46
N THR A 106 3.83 6.06 2.33
CA THR A 106 3.27 5.51 1.09
C THR A 106 3.36 6.48 -0.09
N ALA A 107 3.25 7.78 0.14
CA ALA A 107 3.46 8.79 -0.90
C ALA A 107 4.93 8.82 -1.36
N ARG A 108 5.89 8.73 -0.42
CA ARG A 108 7.32 8.61 -0.74
C ARG A 108 7.59 7.35 -1.56
N GLN A 109 7.04 6.19 -1.14
CA GLN A 109 7.15 4.94 -1.90
C GLN A 109 6.61 5.08 -3.33
N ALA A 110 5.51 5.80 -3.53
CA ALA A 110 4.96 6.06 -4.87
C ALA A 110 5.90 6.89 -5.75
N GLY A 111 6.56 7.90 -5.18
CA GLY A 111 7.58 8.69 -5.87
C GLY A 111 8.80 7.86 -6.27
N ALA A 112 9.29 7.03 -5.36
CA ALA A 112 10.39 6.10 -5.64
C ALA A 112 10.00 5.07 -6.72
N PHE A 113 8.79 4.53 -6.66
CA PHE A 113 8.28 3.61 -7.67
C PHE A 113 8.19 4.26 -9.04
N LEU A 114 7.68 5.49 -9.13
CA LEU A 114 7.65 6.26 -10.36
C LEU A 114 9.07 6.49 -10.92
N SER A 115 10.02 6.83 -10.09
CA SER A 115 11.41 7.04 -10.51
C SER A 115 12.05 5.76 -11.04
N CYS A 116 11.80 4.63 -10.36
CA CYS A 116 12.39 3.34 -10.68
C CYS A 116 11.84 2.73 -11.98
N TYR A 117 10.55 2.94 -12.28
CA TYR A 117 9.83 2.24 -13.36
C TYR A 117 9.19 3.19 -14.39
N ARG A 118 9.61 4.45 -14.45
CA ARG A 118 9.01 5.46 -15.33
C ARG A 118 8.84 5.00 -16.78
N GLN A 119 9.83 4.30 -17.32
CA GLN A 119 9.84 3.89 -18.73
C GLN A 119 8.83 2.78 -19.06
N GLU A 120 8.47 1.96 -18.08
CA GLU A 120 7.54 0.84 -18.22
C GLU A 120 6.10 1.22 -17.89
N LEU A 121 5.91 2.37 -17.23
CA LEU A 121 4.60 2.83 -16.80
C LEU A 121 3.86 3.58 -17.92
N THR A 122 2.55 3.35 -18.01
CA THR A 122 1.70 4.14 -18.90
C THR A 122 1.62 5.59 -18.43
N PRO A 123 1.29 6.56 -19.32
CA PRO A 123 1.13 7.97 -18.93
C PRO A 123 0.15 8.17 -17.77
N ASP A 124 -0.94 7.40 -17.74
CA ASP A 124 -1.94 7.44 -16.67
C ASP A 124 -1.39 6.97 -15.32
N GLN A 125 -0.61 5.87 -15.33
CA GLN A 125 0.06 5.36 -14.13
C GLN A 125 1.13 6.34 -13.63
N GLN A 126 1.89 6.96 -14.53
CA GLN A 126 2.85 8.00 -14.17
C GLN A 126 2.16 9.20 -13.51
N ALA A 127 1.05 9.66 -14.09
CA ALA A 127 0.27 10.77 -13.53
C ALA A 127 -0.33 10.41 -12.16
N LEU A 128 -0.87 9.20 -12.01
CA LEU A 128 -1.39 8.70 -10.74
C LEU A 128 -0.33 8.69 -9.64
N LEU A 129 0.86 8.16 -9.94
CA LEU A 129 1.98 8.09 -9.00
C LEU A 129 2.50 9.47 -8.63
N ALA A 130 2.67 10.36 -9.62
CA ALA A 130 3.10 11.73 -9.40
C ALA A 130 2.09 12.50 -8.53
N ASP A 131 0.80 12.39 -8.84
CA ASP A 131 -0.29 13.01 -8.08
C ASP A 131 -0.29 12.55 -6.62
N TYR A 132 -0.09 11.23 -6.40
CA TYR A 132 -0.09 10.65 -5.06
C TYR A 132 1.21 10.99 -4.28
N ALA A 133 2.35 10.96 -4.93
CA ALA A 133 3.63 11.34 -4.31
C ALA A 133 3.63 12.80 -3.83
N ALA A 134 3.00 13.70 -4.59
CA ALA A 134 2.86 15.11 -4.22
C ALA A 134 1.71 15.38 -3.22
N ALA A 135 0.92 14.37 -2.84
CA ALA A 135 -0.24 14.56 -1.97
C ALA A 135 0.09 15.14 -0.58
N PRO A 136 1.22 14.80 0.09
CA PRO A 136 1.56 15.38 1.39
C PRO A 136 1.72 16.90 1.38
N GLU A 137 2.14 17.48 0.24
CA GLU A 137 2.39 18.91 0.07
C GLU A 137 1.11 19.70 -0.25
N LYS A 138 0.04 19.00 -0.67
CA LYS A 138 -1.24 19.64 -1.04
C LYS A 138 -2.07 19.99 0.20
N GLY A 139 -2.86 21.05 0.11
CA GLY A 139 -3.86 21.39 1.12
C GLY A 139 -4.95 20.30 1.26
N LYS A 140 -5.60 20.21 2.42
CA LYS A 140 -6.56 19.14 2.76
C LYS A 140 -7.67 18.94 1.72
N LEU A 141 -8.28 20.03 1.23
CA LEU A 141 -9.34 19.94 0.21
C LEU A 141 -8.81 19.38 -1.11
N ALA A 142 -7.64 19.82 -1.55
CA ALA A 142 -7.03 19.33 -2.78
C ALA A 142 -6.69 17.83 -2.68
N ARG A 143 -6.23 17.36 -1.53
CA ARG A 143 -6.00 15.93 -1.27
C ARG A 143 -7.28 15.11 -1.31
N LEU A 144 -8.33 15.57 -0.66
CA LEU A 144 -9.63 14.86 -0.68
C LEU A 144 -10.20 14.78 -2.10
N THR A 145 -10.07 15.86 -2.88
CA THR A 145 -10.46 15.86 -4.30
C THR A 145 -9.63 14.85 -5.10
N LEU A 146 -8.32 14.81 -4.89
CA LEU A 146 -7.43 13.84 -5.51
C LEU A 146 -7.86 12.41 -5.17
N TYR A 147 -8.09 12.10 -3.90
CA TYR A 147 -8.49 10.76 -3.48
C TYR A 147 -9.83 10.33 -4.05
N ARG A 148 -10.80 11.26 -4.12
CA ARG A 148 -12.09 10.99 -4.74
C ARG A 148 -11.94 10.70 -6.23
N ARG A 149 -11.17 11.51 -6.94
CA ARG A 149 -10.99 11.39 -8.40
C ARG A 149 -10.22 10.13 -8.81
N ARG A 150 -9.20 9.75 -8.03
CA ARG A 150 -8.31 8.63 -8.31
C ARG A 150 -8.65 7.33 -7.55
N GLY A 151 -9.71 7.33 -6.75
CA GLY A 151 -10.11 6.14 -5.99
C GLY A 151 -9.12 5.72 -4.87
N LEU A 152 -8.30 6.64 -4.37
CA LEU A 152 -7.20 6.39 -3.42
C LEU A 152 -7.69 6.26 -1.98
N TRP A 153 -8.64 5.38 -1.72
CA TRP A 153 -9.24 5.19 -0.40
C TRP A 153 -8.76 3.90 0.26
N LYS A 154 -8.42 3.97 1.54
CA LYS A 154 -8.14 2.76 2.33
C LYS A 154 -9.40 1.92 2.50
N HIS A 155 -9.25 0.60 2.51
CA HIS A 155 -10.34 -0.30 2.81
C HIS A 155 -10.77 -0.23 4.29
N GLY A 156 -12.08 -0.28 4.50
CA GLY A 156 -12.72 -0.21 5.81
C GLY A 156 -13.01 1.20 6.29
N LEU A 157 -14.22 1.40 6.82
CA LEU A 157 -14.75 2.70 7.23
C LEU A 157 -13.82 3.43 8.21
N ASN A 158 -13.36 2.74 9.25
CA ASN A 158 -12.46 3.33 10.26
C ASN A 158 -11.14 3.83 9.67
N ARG A 159 -10.61 3.15 8.65
CA ARG A 159 -9.37 3.55 7.97
C ARG A 159 -9.61 4.74 7.05
N ARG A 160 -10.76 4.81 6.38
CA ARG A 160 -11.18 5.98 5.57
C ARG A 160 -11.38 7.21 6.44
N ILE A 161 -12.07 7.06 7.58
CA ILE A 161 -12.24 8.15 8.55
C ILE A 161 -10.86 8.66 9.03
N GLY A 162 -9.96 7.76 9.41
CA GLY A 162 -8.60 8.13 9.77
C GLY A 162 -7.85 8.85 8.64
N GLN A 163 -8.04 8.41 7.40
CA GLN A 163 -7.46 9.07 6.22
C GLN A 163 -8.02 10.48 6.00
N ILE A 164 -9.29 10.72 6.27
CA ILE A 164 -9.93 12.03 6.13
C ILE A 164 -9.55 12.99 7.28
N LEU A 165 -9.51 12.48 8.50
CA LEU A 165 -9.30 13.31 9.69
C LEU A 165 -7.83 13.73 9.86
N TRP A 166 -6.92 12.82 9.66
CA TRP A 166 -5.52 12.97 10.05
C TRP A 166 -4.56 13.28 8.90
N TRP A 167 -5.09 13.45 7.71
CA TRP A 167 -4.28 13.90 6.59
C TRP A 167 -4.67 15.22 5.98
#